data_b93d347e5b1e0dfd612f60609167735e
#
_entry.id   b93d347e5b1e0dfd612f60609167735e
#
_cell.length_a   1.000
_cell.length_b   1.000
_cell.length_c   1.000
_cell.angle_alpha   90.00
_cell.angle_beta   90.00
_cell.angle_gamma   90.00
#
_symmetry.space_group_name_H-M   'P 1'
#
loop_
_entity.id
_entity.type
_entity.pdbx_description
1 polymer ?
#
loop_
_entity_poly.entity_id
_entity_poly.type
_entity_poly.pdbx_seq_one_letter_code
_entity_poly.pdbx_strand_id
1 'polypeptide(L)'
;MANVTLNVTDGKGQATGSVEAPAELFGHTADEVQAHVPLIHQVVVAQLAAARQGTHATKTRGMVSGGGKKPWKQKGTGRARQGSIRAPQWYHGGTVFGPQPRDYSQRTPKKMKAAALKYVLSDRANAGRVVVVDFGVTDTPSTKAAIAALTPVTENKFTTVVLSRENVNEWLSVRNIPTVHPIFADQLNTYDVVTAQYVVFTKEGLEAFVDAKTKPAAKEA
;
A
#
# COMPACT_ATOMS: atom_id res chain seq x y z
N MET A 1 18.14 -19.71 11.60
CA MET A 1 16.90 -20.14 10.93
C MET A 1 17.27 -20.76 9.60
N ALA A 2 16.63 -21.86 9.19
CA ALA A 2 16.88 -22.49 7.90
C ALA A 2 16.23 -21.65 6.77
N ASN A 3 16.86 -21.61 5.60
CA ASN A 3 16.28 -20.95 4.43
C ASN A 3 14.91 -21.55 4.08
N VAL A 4 14.04 -20.72 3.52
CA VAL A 4 12.71 -21.15 3.06
C VAL A 4 12.79 -21.50 1.58
N THR A 5 12.23 -22.65 1.22
CA THR A 5 12.21 -23.12 -0.16
C THR A 5 10.95 -22.59 -0.87
N LEU A 6 11.12 -21.82 -1.91
CA LEU A 6 10.03 -21.30 -2.75
C LEU A 6 9.95 -22.12 -4.05
N ASN A 7 8.75 -22.48 -4.47
CA ASN A 7 8.52 -23.22 -5.71
C ASN A 7 8.72 -22.29 -6.92
N VAL A 8 9.41 -22.81 -7.93
CA VAL A 8 9.58 -22.15 -9.23
C VAL A 8 8.69 -22.83 -10.27
N THR A 9 7.90 -22.05 -10.96
CA THR A 9 7.04 -22.52 -12.05
C THR A 9 7.40 -21.86 -13.39
N ASP A 10 7.25 -22.58 -14.46
CA ASP A 10 7.46 -22.08 -15.82
C ASP A 10 6.24 -21.32 -16.36
N GLY A 11 6.35 -20.78 -17.59
CA GLY A 11 5.27 -20.09 -18.29
C GLY A 11 4.04 -20.95 -18.60
N LYS A 12 4.03 -22.24 -18.24
CA LYS A 12 2.89 -23.14 -18.33
C LYS A 12 2.35 -23.57 -16.98
N GLY A 13 2.89 -23.02 -15.89
CA GLY A 13 2.49 -23.36 -14.52
C GLY A 13 3.04 -24.71 -14.03
N GLN A 14 4.00 -25.31 -14.71
CA GLN A 14 4.64 -26.55 -14.27
C GLN A 14 5.80 -26.22 -13.31
N ALA A 15 5.91 -27.00 -12.22
CA ALA A 15 7.01 -26.84 -11.29
C ALA A 15 8.33 -27.22 -11.97
N THR A 16 9.24 -26.28 -12.10
CA THR A 16 10.56 -26.47 -12.74
C THR A 16 11.68 -26.64 -11.72
N GLY A 17 11.45 -26.23 -10.46
CA GLY A 17 12.47 -26.30 -9.44
C GLY A 17 12.08 -25.57 -8.17
N SER A 18 13.07 -25.27 -7.35
CA SER A 18 12.91 -24.49 -6.13
C SER A 18 14.08 -23.51 -5.97
N VAL A 19 13.81 -22.37 -5.35
CA VAL A 19 14.80 -21.36 -5.00
C VAL A 19 14.78 -21.15 -3.50
N GLU A 20 15.97 -21.08 -2.91
CA GLU A 20 16.12 -20.78 -1.49
C GLU A 20 16.00 -19.28 -1.23
N ALA A 21 15.09 -18.89 -0.34
CA ALA A 21 14.92 -17.54 0.13
C ALA A 21 15.42 -17.38 1.57
N PRO A 22 16.01 -16.21 1.93
CA PRO A 22 16.54 -15.99 3.26
C PRO A 22 15.48 -16.11 4.35
N ALA A 23 15.73 -16.89 5.39
CA ALA A 23 14.83 -17.05 6.53
C ALA A 23 14.52 -15.73 7.25
N GLU A 24 15.43 -14.77 7.21
CA GLU A 24 15.19 -13.43 7.80
C GLU A 24 14.03 -12.67 7.15
N LEU A 25 13.67 -12.99 5.91
CA LEU A 25 12.61 -12.31 5.15
C LEU A 25 11.33 -13.15 5.06
N PHE A 26 11.44 -14.47 5.05
CA PHE A 26 10.32 -15.38 4.77
C PHE A 26 10.13 -16.48 5.83
N GLY A 27 11.00 -16.57 6.84
CA GLY A 27 11.08 -17.73 7.74
C GLY A 27 10.47 -17.50 9.12
N HIS A 28 9.68 -16.46 9.37
CA HIS A 28 8.99 -16.29 10.64
C HIS A 28 7.86 -17.32 10.80
N THR A 29 7.70 -17.86 11.99
CA THR A 29 6.67 -18.85 12.31
C THR A 29 5.27 -18.20 12.34
N ALA A 30 4.22 -19.01 12.19
CA ALA A 30 2.84 -18.53 12.25
C ALA A 30 2.52 -17.86 13.60
N ASP A 31 3.06 -18.38 14.70
CA ASP A 31 2.86 -17.80 16.04
C ASP A 31 3.56 -16.45 16.17
N GLU A 32 4.75 -16.29 15.62
CA GLU A 32 5.45 -14.99 15.57
C GLU A 32 4.69 -13.97 14.74
N VAL A 33 4.16 -14.38 13.58
CA VAL A 33 3.33 -13.52 12.74
C VAL A 33 2.08 -13.08 13.48
N GLN A 34 1.38 -14.01 14.15
CA GLN A 34 0.18 -13.71 14.92
C GLN A 34 0.45 -12.72 16.06
N ALA A 35 1.57 -12.87 16.76
CA ALA A 35 1.99 -11.94 17.81
C ALA A 35 2.25 -10.52 17.28
N HIS A 36 2.62 -10.37 16.00
CA HIS A 36 2.95 -9.08 15.39
C HIS A 36 1.84 -8.48 14.50
N VAL A 37 0.64 -9.05 14.49
CA VAL A 37 -0.53 -8.48 13.77
C VAL A 37 -0.79 -7.01 14.13
N PRO A 38 -0.72 -6.56 15.41
CA PRO A 38 -0.89 -5.14 15.73
C PRO A 38 0.14 -4.21 15.06
N LEU A 39 1.39 -4.69 14.91
CA LEU A 39 2.46 -3.96 14.21
C LEU A 39 2.13 -3.83 12.71
N ILE A 40 1.72 -4.92 12.08
CA ILE A 40 1.30 -4.94 10.66
C ILE A 40 0.14 -3.96 10.45
N HIS A 41 -0.88 -4.03 11.31
CA HIS A 41 -2.04 -3.15 11.26
C HIS A 41 -1.64 -1.67 11.35
N GLN A 42 -0.78 -1.29 12.30
CA GLN A 42 -0.34 0.09 12.45
C GLN A 42 0.39 0.60 11.20
N VAL A 43 1.24 -0.21 10.58
CA VAL A 43 1.96 0.16 9.37
C VAL A 43 1.00 0.34 8.18
N VAL A 44 0.03 -0.56 8.00
CA VAL A 44 -0.99 -0.48 6.96
C VAL A 44 -1.87 0.75 7.15
N VAL A 45 -2.35 1.01 8.36
CA VAL A 45 -3.16 2.21 8.67
C VAL A 45 -2.37 3.49 8.38
N ALA A 46 -1.09 3.54 8.76
CA ALA A 46 -0.24 4.69 8.48
C ALA A 46 -0.05 4.92 6.97
N GLN A 47 0.11 3.85 6.19
CA GLN A 47 0.24 3.91 4.73
C GLN A 47 -1.03 4.42 4.07
N LEU A 48 -2.20 3.89 4.44
CA LEU A 48 -3.50 4.34 3.94
C LEU A 48 -3.83 5.77 4.36
N ALA A 49 -3.48 6.16 5.58
CA ALA A 49 -3.67 7.52 6.07
C ALA A 49 -2.82 8.52 5.28
N ALA A 50 -1.58 8.18 4.93
CA ALA A 50 -0.70 9.03 4.13
C ALA A 50 -1.21 9.28 2.69
N ALA A 51 -2.02 8.38 2.14
CA ALA A 51 -2.64 8.54 0.83
C ALA A 51 -3.79 9.55 0.80
N ARG A 52 -4.30 10.00 1.97
CA ARG A 52 -5.40 10.96 2.05
C ARG A 52 -4.91 12.37 1.80
N GLN A 53 -5.51 13.08 0.87
CA GLN A 53 -5.15 14.48 0.54
C GLN A 53 -5.50 15.48 1.65
N GLY A 54 -6.54 15.22 2.43
CA GLY A 54 -6.97 16.06 3.54
C GLY A 54 -7.43 17.48 3.18
N THR A 55 -7.90 17.71 1.95
CA THR A 55 -8.22 19.02 1.40
C THR A 55 -9.62 19.52 1.71
N HIS A 56 -10.45 18.74 2.40
CA HIS A 56 -11.81 19.16 2.76
C HIS A 56 -11.78 20.32 3.75
N ALA A 57 -12.59 21.34 3.49
CA ALA A 57 -12.65 22.55 4.29
C ALA A 57 -14.08 23.11 4.34
N THR A 58 -14.41 23.71 5.46
CA THR A 58 -15.61 24.54 5.60
C THR A 58 -15.24 25.95 6.00
N LYS A 59 -16.05 26.91 5.58
CA LYS A 59 -15.84 28.32 5.93
C LYS A 59 -16.32 28.57 7.36
N THR A 60 -15.43 29.04 8.21
CA THR A 60 -15.80 29.59 9.53
C THR A 60 -16.49 30.94 9.37
N ARG A 61 -17.09 31.44 10.44
CA ARG A 61 -17.76 32.75 10.45
C ARG A 61 -16.93 33.89 9.86
N GLY A 62 -15.61 33.88 10.10
CA GLY A 62 -14.70 34.90 9.58
C GLY A 62 -14.42 34.76 8.07
N MET A 63 -14.50 33.56 7.54
CA MET A 63 -14.21 33.26 6.13
C MET A 63 -15.39 33.47 5.20
N VAL A 64 -16.63 33.49 5.74
CA VAL A 64 -17.83 33.71 4.95
C VAL A 64 -17.90 35.17 4.56
N SER A 65 -18.08 35.48 3.25
CA SER A 65 -18.19 36.81 2.73
C SER A 65 -19.41 37.53 3.27
N GLY A 66 -19.28 38.84 3.58
CA GLY A 66 -20.36 39.73 4.04
C GLY A 66 -20.42 39.89 5.56
N GLY A 67 -21.47 40.56 6.05
CA GLY A 67 -21.77 40.65 7.49
C GLY A 67 -20.95 41.67 8.28
N GLY A 68 -20.27 42.64 7.65
CA GLY A 68 -19.48 43.68 8.33
C GLY A 68 -20.28 44.64 9.19
N LYS A 69 -21.61 44.76 8.96
CA LYS A 69 -22.50 45.63 9.72
C LYS A 69 -23.29 44.83 10.76
N LYS A 70 -23.46 45.40 11.97
CA LYS A 70 -24.33 44.84 12.99
C LYS A 70 -25.80 44.90 12.53
N PRO A 71 -26.60 43.82 12.60
CA PRO A 71 -27.96 43.75 12.07
C PRO A 71 -28.90 44.78 12.67
N TRP A 72 -28.81 45.05 14.00
CA TRP A 72 -29.59 46.04 14.74
C TRP A 72 -28.87 46.49 16.00
N LYS A 73 -29.43 47.54 16.64
CA LYS A 73 -28.90 48.10 17.88
C LYS A 73 -28.89 47.09 19.03
N GLN A 74 -27.97 47.24 19.98
CA GLN A 74 -27.76 46.32 21.11
C GLN A 74 -29.00 46.22 22.04
N LYS A 75 -29.75 47.28 22.22
CA LYS A 75 -30.94 47.40 23.06
C LYS A 75 -32.04 48.20 22.35
N GLY A 76 -33.30 48.09 22.83
CA GLY A 76 -34.42 48.87 22.32
C GLY A 76 -35.11 48.33 21.07
N THR A 77 -34.85 47.06 20.66
CA THR A 77 -35.47 46.44 19.47
C THR A 77 -36.43 45.30 19.79
N GLY A 78 -36.54 44.87 21.05
CA GLY A 78 -37.32 43.69 21.41
C GLY A 78 -36.85 42.35 20.86
N ARG A 79 -35.74 42.37 20.06
CA ARG A 79 -35.18 41.19 19.40
C ARG A 79 -33.95 40.64 20.15
N ALA A 80 -33.65 39.36 19.91
CA ALA A 80 -32.39 38.77 20.41
C ALA A 80 -31.17 39.52 19.91
N ARG A 81 -30.15 39.67 20.75
CA ARG A 81 -28.91 40.36 20.40
C ARG A 81 -28.13 39.61 19.33
N GLN A 82 -27.76 40.28 18.24
CA GLN A 82 -26.99 39.69 17.14
C GLN A 82 -25.82 40.59 16.75
N GLY A 83 -24.67 40.01 16.53
CA GLY A 83 -23.44 40.71 16.14
C GLY A 83 -23.15 40.66 14.64
N SER A 84 -23.60 39.60 13.96
CA SER A 84 -23.36 39.42 12.52
C SER A 84 -24.41 38.47 11.92
N ILE A 85 -24.79 38.70 10.70
CA ILE A 85 -25.63 37.78 9.92
C ILE A 85 -24.88 36.51 9.45
N ARG A 86 -23.55 36.44 9.66
CA ARG A 86 -22.69 35.27 9.34
C ARG A 86 -22.47 34.38 10.53
N ALA A 87 -23.14 34.63 11.64
CA ALA A 87 -23.09 33.75 12.79
C ALA A 87 -23.69 32.34 12.46
N PRO A 88 -23.24 31.26 13.11
CA PRO A 88 -23.66 29.90 12.72
C PRO A 88 -25.15 29.61 12.76
N GLN A 89 -25.90 30.34 13.60
CA GLN A 89 -27.35 30.22 13.73
C GLN A 89 -28.12 30.90 12.59
N TRP A 90 -27.46 31.67 11.74
CA TRP A 90 -28.05 32.33 10.61
C TRP A 90 -27.98 31.49 9.34
N TYR A 91 -28.97 31.59 8.51
CA TYR A 91 -28.94 30.99 7.17
C TYR A 91 -27.77 31.56 6.38
N HIS A 92 -26.97 30.69 5.73
CA HIS A 92 -25.68 31.02 5.13
C HIS A 92 -24.59 31.55 6.10
N GLY A 93 -24.73 31.32 7.40
CA GLY A 93 -23.68 31.59 8.37
C GLY A 93 -22.51 30.60 8.26
N GLY A 94 -21.41 30.84 9.00
CA GLY A 94 -20.26 29.95 9.03
C GLY A 94 -20.49 28.70 9.84
N THR A 95 -19.73 27.65 9.55
CA THR A 95 -19.70 26.39 10.33
C THR A 95 -18.79 26.55 11.55
N VAL A 96 -19.24 26.09 12.73
CA VAL A 96 -18.44 26.24 13.97
C VAL A 96 -17.28 25.27 14.01
N PHE A 97 -17.56 23.97 13.94
CA PHE A 97 -16.58 22.89 14.05
C PHE A 97 -16.54 22.03 12.75
N GLY A 98 -16.49 22.71 11.62
CA GLY A 98 -16.37 22.01 10.36
C GLY A 98 -14.96 21.50 10.08
N PRO A 99 -14.81 20.59 9.12
CA PRO A 99 -13.51 20.09 8.74
C PRO A 99 -12.61 21.22 8.23
N GLN A 100 -11.34 21.14 8.59
CA GLN A 100 -10.27 22.02 8.10
C GLN A 100 -9.21 21.16 7.41
N PRO A 101 -8.51 21.69 6.41
CA PRO A 101 -7.42 20.98 5.76
C PRO A 101 -6.39 20.54 6.80
N ARG A 102 -6.02 19.25 6.76
CA ARG A 102 -4.99 18.71 7.65
C ARG A 102 -4.21 17.58 6.99
N ASP A 103 -3.01 17.38 7.43
CA ASP A 103 -2.21 16.20 7.12
C ASP A 103 -2.68 15.02 7.96
N TYR A 104 -2.83 13.86 7.32
CA TYR A 104 -3.20 12.58 7.94
C TYR A 104 -2.01 11.63 8.08
N SER A 105 -0.82 12.04 7.65
CA SER A 105 0.36 11.18 7.73
C SER A 105 0.66 10.77 9.18
N GLN A 106 1.05 9.50 9.35
CA GLN A 106 1.44 8.96 10.64
C GLN A 106 2.91 8.53 10.58
N ARG A 107 3.73 9.13 11.44
CA ARG A 107 5.15 8.81 11.52
C ARG A 107 5.34 7.39 12.04
N THR A 108 5.90 6.51 11.19
CA THR A 108 6.24 5.13 11.54
C THR A 108 7.75 4.93 11.42
N PRO A 109 8.45 4.36 12.43
CA PRO A 109 9.88 4.08 12.37
C PRO A 109 10.24 3.15 11.20
N LYS A 110 11.40 3.38 10.57
CA LYS A 110 11.87 2.53 9.44
C LYS A 110 11.97 1.05 9.82
N LYS A 111 12.48 0.72 11.02
CA LYS A 111 12.58 -0.65 11.53
C LYS A 111 11.20 -1.33 11.65
N MET A 112 10.18 -0.59 12.07
CA MET A 112 8.81 -1.08 12.20
C MET A 112 8.23 -1.44 10.82
N LYS A 113 8.43 -0.60 9.81
CA LYS A 113 7.99 -0.87 8.42
C LYS A 113 8.68 -2.10 7.85
N ALA A 114 10.00 -2.23 8.08
CA ALA A 114 10.76 -3.39 7.61
C ALA A 114 10.32 -4.69 8.30
N ALA A 115 10.09 -4.67 9.60
CA ALA A 115 9.61 -5.82 10.36
C ALA A 115 8.19 -6.25 9.89
N ALA A 116 7.27 -5.29 9.71
CA ALA A 116 5.91 -5.58 9.21
C ALA A 116 5.94 -6.29 7.85
N LEU A 117 6.80 -5.84 6.93
CA LEU A 117 6.94 -6.48 5.61
C LEU A 117 7.46 -7.93 5.73
N LYS A 118 8.46 -8.18 6.60
CA LYS A 118 9.00 -9.52 6.83
C LYS A 118 7.93 -10.48 7.37
N TYR A 119 7.16 -10.06 8.37
CA TYR A 119 6.09 -10.89 8.95
C TYR A 119 4.99 -11.21 7.93
N VAL A 120 4.56 -10.25 7.12
CA VAL A 120 3.52 -10.50 6.11
C VAL A 120 4.01 -11.40 4.98
N LEU A 121 5.27 -11.24 4.54
CA LEU A 121 5.87 -12.15 3.55
C LEU A 121 5.99 -13.57 4.10
N SER A 122 6.38 -13.72 5.38
CA SER A 122 6.43 -15.02 6.05
C SER A 122 5.05 -15.66 6.18
N ASP A 123 4.01 -14.88 6.48
CA ASP A 123 2.62 -15.36 6.49
C ASP A 123 2.22 -15.96 5.14
N ARG A 124 2.50 -15.23 4.06
CA ARG A 124 2.21 -15.70 2.70
C ARG A 124 3.04 -16.93 2.33
N ALA A 125 4.31 -17.00 2.76
CA ALA A 125 5.17 -18.14 2.53
C ALA A 125 4.69 -19.38 3.30
N ASN A 126 4.33 -19.25 4.59
CA ASN A 126 3.76 -20.31 5.41
C ASN A 126 2.46 -20.87 4.82
N ALA A 127 1.66 -20.03 4.18
CA ALA A 127 0.43 -20.42 3.48
C ALA A 127 0.69 -21.03 2.07
N GLY A 128 1.94 -21.13 1.62
CA GLY A 128 2.30 -21.60 0.27
C GLY A 128 1.87 -20.63 -0.86
N ARG A 129 1.69 -19.35 -0.55
CA ARG A 129 1.19 -18.33 -1.46
C ARG A 129 2.27 -17.39 -2.00
N VAL A 130 3.53 -17.71 -1.76
CA VAL A 130 4.68 -17.06 -2.39
C VAL A 130 5.27 -18.02 -3.40
N VAL A 131 5.30 -17.60 -4.66
CA VAL A 131 5.74 -18.44 -5.78
C VAL A 131 6.67 -17.64 -6.68
N VAL A 132 7.63 -18.30 -7.29
CA VAL A 132 8.50 -17.72 -8.32
C VAL A 132 8.02 -18.21 -9.68
N VAL A 133 7.75 -17.28 -10.60
CA VAL A 133 7.24 -17.60 -11.95
C VAL A 133 8.20 -17.04 -13.00
N ASP A 134 8.55 -17.86 -13.96
CA ASP A 134 9.20 -17.43 -15.19
C ASP A 134 8.11 -17.24 -16.26
N PHE A 135 7.92 -16.02 -16.72
CA PHE A 135 6.91 -15.70 -17.73
C PHE A 135 7.32 -16.13 -19.14
N GLY A 136 8.60 -16.44 -19.36
CA GLY A 136 9.13 -16.77 -20.69
C GLY A 136 9.00 -15.65 -21.72
N VAL A 137 8.90 -14.39 -21.25
CA VAL A 137 8.76 -13.19 -22.09
C VAL A 137 10.10 -12.51 -22.20
N THR A 138 10.75 -12.64 -23.34
CA THR A 138 12.08 -12.05 -23.57
C THR A 138 12.02 -10.81 -24.48
N ASP A 139 11.64 -10.97 -25.73
CA ASP A 139 11.81 -9.92 -26.75
C ASP A 139 10.55 -9.07 -26.98
N THR A 140 9.37 -9.68 -26.90
CA THR A 140 8.10 -8.99 -27.15
C THR A 140 7.11 -9.20 -25.99
N PRO A 141 6.47 -8.11 -25.49
CA PRO A 141 5.48 -8.26 -24.42
C PRO A 141 4.26 -9.06 -24.88
N SER A 142 3.80 -9.98 -24.04
CA SER A 142 2.64 -10.85 -24.33
C SER A 142 1.76 -11.06 -23.12
N THR A 143 0.62 -10.38 -23.08
CA THR A 143 -0.38 -10.55 -22.02
C THR A 143 -0.96 -11.97 -22.00
N LYS A 144 -1.09 -12.62 -23.17
CA LYS A 144 -1.59 -13.99 -23.27
C LYS A 144 -0.63 -14.98 -22.60
N ALA A 145 0.69 -14.82 -22.79
CA ALA A 145 1.69 -15.65 -22.12
C ALA A 145 1.68 -15.42 -20.60
N ALA A 146 1.59 -14.18 -20.16
CA ALA A 146 1.51 -13.85 -18.74
C ALA A 146 0.26 -14.45 -18.06
N ILE A 147 -0.91 -14.40 -18.69
CA ILE A 147 -2.14 -15.04 -18.19
C ILE A 147 -1.96 -16.56 -18.12
N ALA A 148 -1.40 -17.18 -19.14
CA ALA A 148 -1.17 -18.63 -19.16
C ALA A 148 -0.23 -19.09 -18.03
N ALA A 149 0.78 -18.30 -17.70
CA ALA A 149 1.70 -18.57 -16.61
C ALA A 149 1.08 -18.37 -15.21
N LEU A 150 0.26 -17.32 -15.04
CA LEU A 150 -0.33 -16.97 -13.74
C LEU A 150 -1.55 -17.82 -13.37
N THR A 151 -2.43 -18.14 -14.31
CA THR A 151 -3.70 -18.83 -14.03
C THR A 151 -3.53 -20.12 -13.24
N PRO A 152 -2.62 -21.03 -13.57
CA PRO A 152 -2.44 -22.28 -12.84
C PRO A 152 -1.97 -22.09 -11.41
N VAL A 153 -1.22 -21.02 -11.16
CA VAL A 153 -0.60 -20.74 -9.85
C VAL A 153 -1.53 -19.94 -8.93
N THR A 154 -2.26 -18.99 -9.50
CA THR A 154 -3.00 -17.98 -8.71
C THR A 154 -4.52 -18.19 -8.73
N GLU A 155 -5.02 -19.14 -9.52
CA GLU A 155 -6.47 -19.40 -9.66
C GLU A 155 -7.26 -18.13 -10.02
N ASN A 156 -6.68 -17.19 -10.75
CA ASN A 156 -7.22 -15.87 -11.08
C ASN A 156 -7.56 -14.99 -9.86
N LYS A 157 -6.99 -15.27 -8.70
CA LYS A 157 -7.15 -14.44 -7.50
C LYS A 157 -6.26 -13.20 -7.58
N PHE A 158 -6.58 -12.19 -6.77
CA PHE A 158 -5.80 -10.96 -6.73
C PHE A 158 -4.35 -11.24 -6.31
N THR A 159 -3.42 -10.86 -7.18
CA THR A 159 -2.01 -11.26 -7.12
C THR A 159 -1.12 -10.03 -7.26
N THR A 160 -0.16 -9.89 -6.36
CA THR A 160 0.93 -8.92 -6.53
C THR A 160 2.10 -9.60 -7.22
N VAL A 161 2.50 -9.07 -8.38
CA VAL A 161 3.65 -9.55 -9.16
C VAL A 161 4.84 -8.61 -8.96
N VAL A 162 5.92 -9.16 -8.42
CA VAL A 162 7.14 -8.42 -8.09
C VAL A 162 8.19 -8.65 -9.19
N LEU A 163 8.58 -7.57 -9.84
CA LEU A 163 9.41 -7.56 -11.03
C LEU A 163 10.75 -6.84 -10.79
N SER A 164 11.75 -7.17 -11.58
CA SER A 164 12.96 -6.34 -11.71
C SER A 164 12.68 -5.12 -12.58
N ARG A 165 13.39 -4.00 -12.34
CA ARG A 165 13.31 -2.81 -13.19
C ARG A 165 13.91 -3.02 -14.58
N GLU A 166 14.75 -4.03 -14.75
CA GLU A 166 15.42 -4.33 -16.02
C GLU A 166 14.45 -4.98 -17.02
N ASN A 167 13.41 -5.69 -16.54
CA ASN A 167 12.46 -6.47 -17.35
C ASN A 167 11.19 -5.69 -17.70
N VAL A 168 11.33 -4.69 -18.56
CA VAL A 168 10.20 -3.87 -19.03
C VAL A 168 9.16 -4.69 -19.79
N ASN A 169 9.55 -5.70 -20.55
CA ASN A 169 8.64 -6.54 -21.32
C ASN A 169 7.70 -7.39 -20.43
N GLU A 170 8.20 -7.90 -19.32
CA GLU A 170 7.37 -8.59 -18.32
C GLU A 170 6.36 -7.64 -17.70
N TRP A 171 6.79 -6.43 -17.31
CA TRP A 171 5.89 -5.42 -16.76
C TRP A 171 4.78 -5.03 -17.74
N LEU A 172 5.10 -4.82 -19.01
CA LEU A 172 4.12 -4.53 -20.05
C LEU A 172 3.13 -5.69 -20.26
N SER A 173 3.59 -6.94 -20.09
CA SER A 173 2.79 -8.14 -20.25
C SER A 173 1.74 -8.31 -19.15
N VAL A 174 2.06 -7.92 -17.90
CA VAL A 174 1.18 -8.15 -16.73
C VAL A 174 0.31 -6.96 -16.38
N ARG A 175 0.69 -5.72 -16.73
CA ARG A 175 0.02 -4.50 -16.25
C ARG A 175 -1.44 -4.35 -16.65
N ASN A 176 -1.87 -4.98 -17.75
CA ASN A 176 -3.24 -4.89 -18.25
C ASN A 176 -4.19 -5.96 -17.67
N ILE A 177 -3.69 -6.84 -16.79
CA ILE A 177 -4.50 -7.90 -16.18
C ILE A 177 -5.18 -7.33 -14.93
N PRO A 178 -6.53 -7.29 -14.86
CA PRO A 178 -7.25 -6.62 -13.75
C PRO A 178 -7.01 -7.24 -12.37
N THR A 179 -6.70 -8.54 -12.32
CA THR A 179 -6.42 -9.27 -11.06
C THR A 179 -4.97 -9.19 -10.63
N VAL A 180 -4.11 -8.54 -11.42
CA VAL A 180 -2.67 -8.45 -11.17
C VAL A 180 -2.27 -7.03 -10.82
N HIS A 181 -1.55 -6.88 -9.72
CA HIS A 181 -0.89 -5.65 -9.33
C HIS A 181 0.63 -5.78 -9.53
N PRO A 182 1.17 -5.30 -10.66
CA PRO A 182 2.61 -5.33 -10.90
C PRO A 182 3.33 -4.24 -10.09
N ILE A 183 4.40 -4.61 -9.42
CA ILE A 183 5.23 -3.71 -8.62
C ILE A 183 6.70 -4.06 -8.80
N PHE A 184 7.58 -3.08 -8.69
CA PHE A 184 9.02 -3.35 -8.71
C PHE A 184 9.53 -3.77 -7.32
N ALA A 185 10.59 -4.56 -7.29
CA ALA A 185 11.17 -5.13 -6.08
C ALA A 185 11.54 -4.08 -5.02
N ASP A 186 11.97 -2.89 -5.42
CA ASP A 186 12.31 -1.77 -4.53
C ASP A 186 11.07 -1.09 -3.92
N GLN A 187 9.91 -1.17 -4.57
CA GLN A 187 8.66 -0.53 -4.17
C GLN A 187 7.74 -1.42 -3.34
N LEU A 188 8.05 -2.73 -3.21
CA LEU A 188 7.22 -3.67 -2.46
C LEU A 188 7.02 -3.21 -1.02
N ASN A 189 5.77 -3.11 -0.61
CA ASN A 189 5.35 -2.60 0.69
C ASN A 189 4.36 -3.55 1.39
N THR A 190 4.12 -3.29 2.67
CA THR A 190 3.28 -4.14 3.52
C THR A 190 1.83 -4.22 3.04
N TYR A 191 1.25 -3.10 2.56
CA TYR A 191 -0.13 -3.06 2.11
C TYR A 191 -0.38 -3.94 0.89
N ASP A 192 0.51 -3.89 -0.11
CA ASP A 192 0.37 -4.68 -1.33
C ASP A 192 0.45 -6.18 -1.06
N VAL A 193 1.30 -6.61 -0.11
CA VAL A 193 1.40 -8.02 0.30
C VAL A 193 0.17 -8.46 1.10
N VAL A 194 -0.39 -7.60 1.98
CA VAL A 194 -1.59 -7.92 2.76
C VAL A 194 -2.83 -8.04 1.88
N THR A 195 -2.99 -7.18 0.89
CA THR A 195 -4.15 -7.20 -0.01
C THR A 195 -4.10 -8.34 -1.01
N ALA A 196 -2.91 -8.75 -1.44
CA ALA A 196 -2.74 -9.85 -2.37
C ALA A 196 -3.03 -11.21 -1.72
N GLN A 197 -3.68 -12.09 -2.45
CA GLN A 197 -3.82 -13.49 -2.04
C GLN A 197 -2.56 -14.29 -2.39
N TYR A 198 -1.93 -13.98 -3.51
CA TYR A 198 -0.65 -14.56 -3.93
C TYR A 198 0.37 -13.46 -4.15
N VAL A 199 1.61 -13.73 -3.80
CA VAL A 199 2.76 -12.90 -4.13
C VAL A 199 3.65 -13.69 -5.08
N VAL A 200 3.75 -13.22 -6.29
CA VAL A 200 4.52 -13.86 -7.36
C VAL A 200 5.78 -13.03 -7.59
N PHE A 201 6.92 -13.65 -7.54
CA PHE A 201 8.19 -13.04 -7.90
C PHE A 201 8.64 -13.56 -9.26
N THR A 202 9.26 -12.71 -10.08
CA THR A 202 10.17 -13.22 -11.09
C THR A 202 11.50 -13.58 -10.43
N LYS A 203 12.30 -14.44 -11.05
CA LYS A 203 13.59 -14.85 -10.50
C LYS A 203 14.48 -13.65 -10.20
N GLU A 204 14.62 -12.77 -11.19
CA GLU A 204 15.41 -11.53 -11.07
C GLU A 204 14.77 -10.54 -10.07
N GLY A 205 13.43 -10.47 -10.01
CA GLY A 205 12.71 -9.66 -9.03
C GLY A 205 12.94 -10.14 -7.60
N LEU A 206 13.02 -11.45 -7.37
CA LEU A 206 13.35 -12.01 -6.06
C LEU A 206 14.79 -11.70 -5.68
N GLU A 207 15.75 -11.91 -6.57
CA GLU A 207 17.18 -11.60 -6.35
C GLU A 207 17.36 -10.12 -6.03
N ALA A 208 16.77 -9.22 -6.82
CA ALA A 208 16.81 -7.78 -6.58
C ALA A 208 16.18 -7.38 -5.22
N PHE A 209 15.08 -8.02 -4.84
CA PHE A 209 14.43 -7.78 -3.54
C PHE A 209 15.31 -8.24 -2.38
N VAL A 210 15.86 -9.44 -2.44
CA VAL A 210 16.74 -9.98 -1.41
C VAL A 210 17.99 -9.13 -1.26
N ASP A 211 18.62 -8.75 -2.35
CA ASP A 211 19.79 -7.88 -2.37
C ASP A 211 19.52 -6.52 -1.73
N ALA A 212 18.39 -5.91 -2.04
CA ALA A 212 18.00 -4.61 -1.47
C ALA A 212 17.71 -4.67 0.05
N LYS A 213 17.31 -5.83 0.58
CA LYS A 213 16.94 -5.99 1.99
C LYS A 213 18.04 -6.59 2.87
N THR A 214 18.97 -7.33 2.28
CA THR A 214 20.09 -7.99 3.00
C THR A 214 21.37 -7.18 2.96
N LYS A 215 21.63 -6.44 1.88
CA LYS A 215 22.80 -5.55 1.82
C LYS A 215 22.58 -4.34 2.72
N PRO A 216 23.49 -4.03 3.67
CA PRO A 216 23.40 -2.78 4.42
C PRO A 216 23.42 -1.61 3.43
N ALA A 217 22.47 -0.68 3.57
CA ALA A 217 22.46 0.53 2.77
C ALA A 217 23.86 1.15 2.81
N ALA A 218 24.54 1.21 1.67
CA ALA A 218 25.80 1.93 1.56
C ALA A 218 25.54 3.34 2.13
N LYS A 219 26.27 3.73 3.16
CA LYS A 219 26.23 5.09 3.66
C LYS A 219 26.73 5.94 2.49
N GLU A 220 25.80 6.65 1.87
CA GLU A 220 26.19 7.77 1.00
C GLU A 220 26.97 8.73 1.89
N ALA A 221 28.26 8.86 1.56
CA ALA A 221 29.20 9.74 2.22
C ALA A 221 28.95 11.19 1.76
#